data_3241fc8183f39aa87c8da0e0683a16e3
#
_entry.id   3241fc8183f39aa87c8da0e0683a16e3
#
_cell.length_a   1.000
_cell.length_b   1.000
_cell.length_c   1.000
_cell.angle_alpha   90.00
_cell.angle_beta   90.00
_cell.angle_gamma   90.00
#
_symmetry.space_group_name_H-M   'P 1'
#
loop_
_entity.id
_entity.type
_entity.pdbx_description
1 polymer ?
#
loop_
_entity_poly.entity_id
_entity_poly.type
_entity_poly.pdbx_seq_one_letter_code
_entity_poly.pdbx_strand_id
1 'polypeptide(L)'
;MIIQSKLIRAALVCAAKNDVRYYLNGVHITPKYIEATNGHVALRMEHGIRTKKDIIVQFEGPVPAKAETTELVFNKEAFAIHRDAFNRRISITGIRLVDGCFPDMERVMPKKVDFSINPVIQAEYLSYPEKMFGRERKFIPIQLRPSVEHGAVRIQFDPAINATYGNPEFVV
;
A
#
# COMPACT_ATOMS: atom_id res chain seq x y z
N MET A 1 -12.75 12.27 -0.34
CA MET A 1 -12.11 11.36 0.66
C MET A 1 -10.66 11.79 0.82
N ILE A 2 -10.19 12.08 2.03
CA ILE A 2 -8.81 12.56 2.26
C ILE A 2 -8.00 11.47 2.95
N ILE A 3 -6.87 11.09 2.34
CA ILE A 3 -5.93 10.06 2.84
C ILE A 3 -4.56 10.70 2.99
N GLN A 4 -3.76 10.23 3.95
CA GLN A 4 -2.35 10.64 4.05
C GLN A 4 -1.58 10.17 2.81
N SER A 5 -0.93 11.09 2.12
CA SER A 5 -0.27 10.81 0.84
C SER A 5 0.84 9.76 0.93
N LYS A 6 1.48 9.64 2.10
CA LYS A 6 2.51 8.63 2.37
C LYS A 6 1.96 7.20 2.28
N LEU A 7 0.70 6.96 2.73
CA LEU A 7 0.07 5.65 2.62
C LEU A 7 -0.19 5.27 1.16
N ILE A 8 -0.67 6.23 0.36
CA ILE A 8 -0.88 6.01 -1.07
C ILE A 8 0.46 5.73 -1.77
N ARG A 9 1.50 6.52 -1.46
CA ARG A 9 2.85 6.29 -2.03
C ARG A 9 3.39 4.90 -1.71
N ALA A 10 3.27 4.46 -0.44
CA ALA A 10 3.70 3.13 -0.02
C ALA A 10 2.91 2.02 -0.74
N ALA A 11 1.57 2.16 -0.83
CA ALA A 11 0.73 1.21 -1.54
C ALA A 11 1.09 1.12 -3.04
N LEU A 12 1.33 2.26 -3.70
CA LEU A 12 1.72 2.29 -5.12
C LEU A 12 3.05 1.59 -5.41
N VAL A 13 3.94 1.44 -4.42
CA VAL A 13 5.17 0.62 -4.58
C VAL A 13 4.83 -0.85 -4.78
N CYS A 14 3.77 -1.34 -4.13
CA CYS A 14 3.34 -2.74 -4.19
C CYS A 14 2.30 -3.02 -5.27
N ALA A 15 1.68 -1.99 -5.87
CA ALA A 15 0.73 -2.15 -6.96
C ALA A 15 1.43 -2.68 -8.23
N ALA A 16 0.73 -3.48 -9.01
CA ALA A 16 1.22 -3.93 -10.31
C ALA A 16 1.35 -2.77 -11.30
N LYS A 17 2.17 -2.96 -12.32
CA LYS A 17 2.34 -2.01 -13.41
C LYS A 17 2.08 -2.71 -14.73
N ASN A 18 1.01 -2.31 -15.42
CA ASN A 18 0.62 -2.89 -16.71
C ASN A 18 0.40 -4.42 -16.67
N ASP A 19 -0.10 -4.94 -15.55
CA ASP A 19 -0.51 -6.35 -15.43
C ASP A 19 -1.81 -6.57 -16.20
N VAL A 20 -1.95 -7.74 -16.83
CA VAL A 20 -3.18 -8.16 -17.51
C VAL A 20 -4.37 -8.27 -16.53
N ARG A 21 -4.08 -8.56 -15.27
CA ARG A 21 -5.02 -8.47 -14.15
C ARG A 21 -5.17 -6.99 -13.76
N TYR A 22 -5.88 -6.23 -14.57
CA TYR A 22 -5.98 -4.77 -14.51
C TYR A 22 -6.38 -4.23 -13.12
N TYR A 23 -7.12 -5.02 -12.32
CA TYR A 23 -7.50 -4.66 -10.95
C TYR A 23 -6.30 -4.61 -9.97
N LEU A 24 -5.15 -5.20 -10.31
CA LEU A 24 -3.91 -5.08 -9.52
C LEU A 24 -3.11 -3.82 -9.84
N ASN A 25 -3.42 -3.12 -10.95
CA ASN A 25 -2.73 -1.88 -11.34
C ASN A 25 -3.18 -0.65 -10.53
N GLY A 26 -4.03 -0.85 -9.54
CA GLY A 26 -4.55 0.19 -8.65
C GLY A 26 -4.30 -0.10 -7.19
N VAL A 27 -4.69 0.86 -6.37
CA VAL A 27 -4.71 0.76 -4.92
C VAL A 27 -6.14 0.48 -4.48
N HIS A 28 -6.34 -0.56 -3.69
CA HIS A 28 -7.62 -0.92 -3.12
C HIS A 28 -7.85 -0.17 -1.81
N ILE A 29 -8.99 0.51 -1.69
CA ILE A 29 -9.38 1.28 -0.51
C ILE A 29 -10.66 0.69 0.03
N THR A 30 -10.57 0.03 1.17
CA THR A 30 -11.70 -0.55 1.90
C THR A 30 -12.18 0.41 2.99
N PRO A 31 -13.24 0.08 3.76
CA PRO A 31 -13.64 0.89 4.92
C PRO A 31 -12.56 1.09 5.98
N LYS A 32 -11.58 0.19 6.07
CA LYS A 32 -10.53 0.22 7.10
C LYS A 32 -9.12 0.36 6.52
N TYR A 33 -8.86 -0.28 5.37
CA TYR A 33 -7.51 -0.49 4.87
C TYR A 33 -7.26 0.20 3.53
N ILE A 34 -6.00 0.52 3.28
CA ILE A 34 -5.43 0.75 1.96
C ILE A 34 -4.52 -0.43 1.64
N GLU A 35 -4.73 -1.04 0.48
CA GLU A 35 -4.13 -2.32 0.09
C GLU A 35 -3.57 -2.25 -1.32
N ALA A 36 -2.50 -2.99 -1.58
CA ALA A 36 -1.94 -3.16 -2.91
C ALA A 36 -1.18 -4.49 -3.03
N THR A 37 -1.20 -5.05 -4.22
CA THR A 37 -0.43 -6.25 -4.56
C THR A 37 -0.10 -6.27 -6.06
N ASN A 38 1.02 -6.89 -6.40
CA ASN A 38 1.38 -7.22 -7.79
C ASN A 38 1.34 -8.74 -8.06
N GLY A 39 0.81 -9.52 -7.11
CA GLY A 39 0.75 -10.97 -7.17
C GLY A 39 1.98 -11.69 -6.60
N HIS A 40 3.06 -10.96 -6.26
CA HIS A 40 4.27 -11.48 -5.63
C HIS A 40 4.51 -10.89 -4.25
N VAL A 41 4.11 -9.63 -4.06
CA VAL A 41 4.11 -8.96 -2.77
C VAL A 41 2.73 -8.41 -2.47
N ALA A 42 2.38 -8.31 -1.20
CA ALA A 42 1.12 -7.73 -0.77
C ALA A 42 1.34 -6.80 0.44
N LEU A 43 0.71 -5.63 0.40
CA LEU A 43 0.74 -4.63 1.45
C LEU A 43 -0.67 -4.25 1.87
N ARG A 44 -0.90 -4.18 3.18
CA ARG A 44 -2.12 -3.67 3.82
C ARG A 44 -1.74 -2.68 4.91
N MET A 45 -2.43 -1.54 4.98
CA MET A 45 -2.22 -0.52 6.02
C MET A 45 -3.57 0.07 6.45
N GLU A 46 -3.72 0.39 7.72
CA GLU A 46 -4.89 1.12 8.21
C GLU A 46 -4.79 2.59 7.79
N HIS A 47 -5.81 3.12 7.13
CA HIS A 47 -5.78 4.52 6.69
C HIS A 47 -6.39 5.51 7.70
N GLY A 48 -7.06 5.02 8.75
CA GLY A 48 -7.57 5.84 9.84
C GLY A 48 -8.75 6.77 9.49
N ILE A 49 -9.29 6.71 8.27
CA ILE A 49 -10.45 7.52 7.87
C ILE A 49 -11.77 6.74 8.00
N ARG A 50 -12.85 7.48 8.23
CA ARG A 50 -14.20 6.89 8.27
C ARG A 50 -14.81 6.93 6.87
N THR A 51 -14.89 5.77 6.21
CA THR A 51 -15.49 5.63 4.88
C THR A 51 -16.26 4.32 4.77
N LYS A 52 -17.23 4.28 3.85
CA LYS A 52 -17.91 3.04 3.42
C LYS A 52 -17.46 2.61 2.03
N LYS A 53 -16.44 3.26 1.46
CA LYS A 53 -15.94 2.94 0.13
C LYS A 53 -15.21 1.60 0.15
N ASP A 54 -15.43 0.85 -0.92
CA ASP A 54 -14.71 -0.37 -1.28
C ASP A 54 -14.45 -0.23 -2.78
N ILE A 55 -13.26 0.27 -3.12
CA ILE A 55 -12.96 0.74 -4.48
C ILE A 55 -11.49 0.50 -4.83
N ILE A 56 -11.24 0.23 -6.10
CA ILE A 56 -9.89 0.18 -6.64
C ILE A 56 -9.64 1.49 -7.41
N VAL A 57 -8.57 2.19 -7.04
CA VAL A 57 -8.20 3.49 -7.62
C VAL A 57 -6.85 3.36 -8.32
N GLN A 58 -6.84 3.55 -9.61
CA GLN A 58 -5.61 3.67 -10.41
C GLN A 58 -5.24 5.13 -10.55
N PHE A 59 -3.99 5.47 -10.23
CA PHE A 59 -3.43 6.81 -10.40
C PHE A 59 -2.78 6.92 -11.78
N GLU A 60 -3.10 7.98 -12.52
CA GLU A 60 -2.54 8.26 -13.85
C GLU A 60 -1.20 8.99 -13.80
N GLY A 61 -0.74 9.34 -12.60
CA GLY A 61 0.54 9.99 -12.36
C GLY A 61 1.01 9.82 -10.92
N PRO A 62 2.20 10.30 -10.61
CA PRO A 62 2.80 10.12 -9.29
C PRO A 62 2.11 10.97 -8.21
N VAL A 63 2.04 10.45 -7.01
CA VAL A 63 1.70 11.23 -5.81
C VAL A 63 2.95 12.03 -5.40
N PRO A 64 2.90 13.37 -5.39
CA PRO A 64 4.07 14.18 -5.13
C PRO A 64 4.74 13.89 -3.79
N ALA A 65 6.06 13.99 -3.80
CA ALA A 65 6.87 13.76 -2.61
C ALA A 65 6.51 14.65 -1.42
N LYS A 66 6.21 15.93 -1.71
CA LYS A 66 5.88 16.96 -0.71
C LYS A 66 4.41 16.93 -0.27
N ALA A 67 3.60 16.02 -0.85
CA ALA A 67 2.20 15.91 -0.48
C ALA A 67 2.06 15.23 0.89
N GLU A 68 1.39 15.91 1.82
CA GLU A 68 0.99 15.36 3.12
C GLU A 68 -0.37 14.67 3.04
N THR A 69 -1.30 15.28 2.33
CA THR A 69 -2.64 14.72 2.12
C THR A 69 -3.01 14.66 0.66
N THR A 70 -3.80 13.66 0.31
CA THR A 70 -4.38 13.46 -1.01
C THR A 70 -5.89 13.33 -0.86
N GLU A 71 -6.62 14.26 -1.46
CA GLU A 71 -8.07 14.25 -1.54
C GLU A 71 -8.52 13.58 -2.84
N LEU A 72 -9.21 12.45 -2.72
CA LEU A 72 -9.81 11.73 -3.85
C LEU A 72 -11.22 12.27 -4.10
N VAL A 73 -11.45 12.80 -5.29
CA VAL A 73 -12.71 13.39 -5.74
C VAL A 73 -13.30 12.47 -6.81
N PHE A 74 -14.54 12.02 -6.58
CA PHE A 74 -15.24 11.07 -7.43
C PHE A 74 -16.45 11.73 -8.11
N ASN A 75 -16.16 12.68 -8.97
CA ASN A 75 -17.14 13.33 -9.82
C ASN A 75 -17.20 12.66 -11.21
N LYS A 76 -17.84 13.30 -12.18
CA LYS A 76 -17.91 12.83 -13.57
C LYS A 76 -16.51 12.53 -14.16
N GLU A 77 -15.53 13.36 -13.83
CA GLU A 77 -14.12 13.12 -14.02
C GLU A 77 -13.47 12.96 -12.63
N ALA A 78 -12.91 11.80 -12.35
CA ALA A 78 -12.31 11.53 -11.05
C ALA A 78 -10.85 12.03 -11.03
N PHE A 79 -10.47 12.67 -9.93
CA PHE A 79 -9.11 13.19 -9.75
C PHE A 79 -8.67 13.21 -8.30
N ALA A 80 -7.36 13.30 -8.07
CA ALA A 80 -6.74 13.44 -6.77
C ALA A 80 -6.12 14.84 -6.63
N ILE A 81 -6.44 15.54 -5.55
CA ILE A 81 -5.83 16.82 -5.18
C ILE A 81 -4.78 16.56 -4.12
N HIS A 82 -3.55 16.95 -4.40
CA HIS A 82 -2.43 16.79 -3.46
C HIS A 82 -2.16 18.12 -2.74
N ARG A 83 -2.04 18.06 -1.40
CA ARG A 83 -1.81 19.22 -0.54
C ARG A 83 -0.56 19.03 0.30
N ASP A 84 0.15 20.13 0.55
CA ASP A 84 1.31 20.16 1.46
C ASP A 84 0.90 20.25 2.94
N ALA A 85 1.89 20.33 3.84
CA ALA A 85 1.69 20.44 5.28
C ALA A 85 0.92 21.72 5.70
N PHE A 86 0.88 22.73 4.84
CA PHE A 86 0.13 23.98 5.04
C PHE A 86 -1.25 23.94 4.37
N ASN A 87 -1.71 22.77 3.96
CA ASN A 87 -2.97 22.55 3.23
C ASN A 87 -3.07 23.28 1.88
N ARG A 88 -1.95 23.75 1.31
CA ARG A 88 -1.92 24.36 -0.01
C ARG A 88 -1.92 23.29 -1.09
N ARG A 89 -2.72 23.48 -2.12
CA ARG A 89 -2.73 22.60 -3.29
C ARG A 89 -1.41 22.71 -4.06
N ILE A 90 -0.71 21.59 -4.22
CA ILE A 90 0.56 21.52 -4.95
C ILE A 90 0.42 20.87 -6.33
N SER A 91 -0.54 19.97 -6.51
CA SER A 91 -0.85 19.38 -7.81
C SER A 91 -2.20 18.70 -7.83
N ILE A 92 -2.63 18.31 -9.03
CA ILE A 92 -3.77 17.45 -9.30
C ILE A 92 -3.29 16.31 -10.18
N THR A 93 -3.76 15.09 -9.92
CA THR A 93 -3.47 13.89 -10.70
C THR A 93 -4.79 13.24 -11.11
N GLY A 94 -4.93 12.85 -12.39
CA GLY A 94 -6.05 12.03 -12.83
C GLY A 94 -6.07 10.70 -12.11
N ILE A 95 -7.26 10.23 -11.75
CA ILE A 95 -7.46 8.89 -11.23
C ILE A 95 -8.57 8.18 -11.98
N ARG A 96 -8.51 6.86 -12.00
CA ARG A 96 -9.55 6.02 -12.59
C ARG A 96 -10.07 5.03 -11.57
N LEU A 97 -11.37 4.91 -11.46
CA LEU A 97 -12.00 3.80 -10.73
C LEU A 97 -11.91 2.56 -11.61
N VAL A 98 -11.39 1.48 -11.04
CA VAL A 98 -11.24 0.19 -11.72
C VAL A 98 -12.38 -0.71 -11.28
N ASP A 99 -13.18 -1.16 -12.24
CA ASP A 99 -14.22 -2.15 -12.00
C ASP A 99 -13.59 -3.54 -12.02
N GLY A 100 -13.50 -4.19 -10.86
CA GLY A 100 -12.86 -5.48 -10.71
C GLY A 100 -12.93 -6.00 -9.27
N CYS A 101 -12.61 -7.27 -9.09
CA CYS A 101 -12.55 -7.89 -7.78
C CYS A 101 -11.10 -7.94 -7.30
N PHE A 102 -10.78 -7.16 -6.26
CA PHE A 102 -9.46 -7.21 -5.63
C PHE A 102 -9.27 -8.52 -4.87
N PRO A 103 -8.06 -9.09 -4.80
CA PRO A 103 -7.80 -10.30 -4.02
C PRO A 103 -8.20 -10.14 -2.55
N ASP A 104 -8.74 -11.21 -1.97
CA ASP A 104 -9.07 -11.25 -0.55
C ASP A 104 -7.78 -11.26 0.29
N MET A 105 -7.42 -10.11 0.83
CA MET A 105 -6.20 -9.93 1.61
C MET A 105 -6.20 -10.71 2.93
N GLU A 106 -7.35 -11.08 3.47
CA GLU A 106 -7.41 -11.97 4.65
C GLU A 106 -6.87 -13.37 4.36
N ARG A 107 -6.97 -13.82 3.12
CA ARG A 107 -6.42 -15.10 2.67
C ARG A 107 -4.94 -15.00 2.28
N VAL A 108 -4.51 -13.83 1.85
CA VAL A 108 -3.12 -13.59 1.43
C VAL A 108 -2.21 -13.43 2.65
N MET A 109 -2.71 -12.81 3.72
CA MET A 109 -1.92 -12.55 4.93
C MET A 109 -1.79 -13.82 5.80
N PRO A 110 -0.57 -14.38 5.96
CA PRO A 110 -0.37 -15.60 6.74
C PRO A 110 -0.65 -15.32 8.23
N LYS A 111 -1.39 -16.24 8.86
CA LYS A 111 -1.80 -16.14 10.27
C LYS A 111 -0.83 -16.85 11.21
N LYS A 112 -0.17 -17.90 10.72
CA LYS A 112 0.74 -18.73 11.51
C LYS A 112 2.18 -18.47 11.11
N VAL A 113 3.03 -18.30 12.11
CA VAL A 113 4.47 -18.13 11.93
C VAL A 113 5.17 -19.41 12.35
N ASP A 114 6.12 -19.87 11.54
CA ASP A 114 6.96 -21.02 11.84
C ASP A 114 8.44 -20.67 11.61
N PHE A 115 9.17 -20.47 12.68
CA PHE A 115 10.59 -20.13 12.65
C PHE A 115 11.51 -21.33 12.35
N SER A 116 10.98 -22.56 12.23
CA SER A 116 11.76 -23.71 11.77
C SER A 116 12.02 -23.68 10.26
N ILE A 117 11.28 -22.84 9.53
CA ILE A 117 11.41 -22.66 8.09
C ILE A 117 12.54 -21.69 7.78
N ASN A 118 13.45 -22.11 6.90
CA ASN A 118 14.40 -21.22 6.25
C ASN A 118 13.78 -20.68 4.94
N PRO A 119 13.27 -19.46 4.92
CA PRO A 119 12.60 -18.95 3.72
C PRO A 119 13.62 -18.61 2.63
N VAL A 120 13.32 -18.97 1.40
CA VAL A 120 14.06 -18.50 0.23
C VAL A 120 13.27 -17.34 -0.38
N ILE A 121 13.84 -16.14 -0.31
CA ILE A 121 13.19 -14.92 -0.78
C ILE A 121 14.02 -14.33 -1.92
N GLN A 122 13.34 -13.90 -2.99
CA GLN A 122 14.00 -13.14 -4.04
C GLN A 122 14.52 -11.80 -3.46
N ALA A 123 15.81 -11.52 -3.68
CA ALA A 123 16.47 -10.36 -3.08
C ALA A 123 15.77 -9.01 -3.38
N GLU A 124 15.13 -8.90 -4.53
CA GLU A 124 14.35 -7.71 -4.89
C GLU A 124 13.29 -7.37 -3.85
N TYR A 125 12.59 -8.35 -3.28
CA TYR A 125 11.51 -8.11 -2.33
C TYR A 125 12.00 -7.50 -1.01
N LEU A 126 13.26 -7.73 -0.63
CA LEU A 126 13.86 -7.09 0.53
C LEU A 126 14.11 -5.59 0.33
N SER A 127 14.05 -5.10 -0.90
CA SER A 127 14.15 -3.66 -1.20
C SER A 127 12.83 -2.89 -1.03
N TYR A 128 11.70 -3.59 -0.93
CA TYR A 128 10.39 -2.94 -0.83
C TYR A 128 10.21 -2.10 0.43
N PRO A 129 10.63 -2.53 1.65
CA PRO A 129 10.58 -1.69 2.84
C PRO A 129 11.26 -0.33 2.65
N GLU A 130 12.43 -0.30 2.03
CA GLU A 130 13.14 0.94 1.70
C GLU A 130 12.34 1.79 0.70
N LYS A 131 11.82 1.20 -0.38
CA LYS A 131 11.02 1.90 -1.39
C LYS A 131 9.74 2.50 -0.81
N MET A 132 9.10 1.79 0.14
CA MET A 132 7.85 2.23 0.78
C MET A 132 8.07 3.33 1.82
N PHE A 133 9.07 3.18 2.68
CA PHE A 133 9.21 3.96 3.91
C PHE A 133 10.50 4.80 3.98
N GLY A 134 11.50 4.52 3.14
CA GLY A 134 12.84 5.11 3.19
C GLY A 134 12.87 6.63 2.97
N ARG A 135 11.82 7.19 2.40
CA ARG A 135 11.69 8.64 2.26
C ARG A 135 11.62 9.36 3.61
N GLU A 136 10.90 8.78 4.56
CA GLU A 136 10.63 9.41 5.87
C GLU A 136 11.50 8.83 6.98
N ARG A 137 12.13 7.68 6.72
CA ARG A 137 13.01 6.99 7.67
C ARG A 137 14.23 6.41 6.97
N LYS A 138 15.42 6.82 7.41
CA LYS A 138 16.69 6.29 6.89
C LYS A 138 17.00 4.87 7.40
N PHE A 139 16.45 4.49 8.55
CA PHE A 139 16.67 3.18 9.16
C PHE A 139 15.34 2.45 9.30
N ILE A 140 15.23 1.31 8.63
CA ILE A 140 14.01 0.50 8.54
C ILE A 140 14.37 -0.94 8.96
N PRO A 141 14.38 -1.23 10.28
CA PRO A 141 14.61 -2.59 10.75
C PRO A 141 13.41 -3.46 10.38
N ILE A 142 13.70 -4.64 9.87
CA ILE A 142 12.70 -5.64 9.50
C ILE A 142 12.97 -6.95 10.20
N GLN A 143 11.91 -7.69 10.53
CA GLN A 143 11.99 -9.06 11.00
C GLN A 143 11.21 -9.97 10.05
N LEU A 144 11.86 -11.01 9.56
CA LEU A 144 11.21 -12.01 8.73
C LEU A 144 10.41 -12.99 9.60
N ARG A 145 9.18 -13.22 9.21
CA ARG A 145 8.23 -14.12 9.85
C ARG A 145 7.76 -15.17 8.84
N PRO A 146 8.49 -16.27 8.67
CA PRO A 146 8.13 -17.33 7.74
C PRO A 146 6.82 -18.01 8.13
N SER A 147 6.09 -18.50 7.13
CA SER A 147 4.85 -19.25 7.32
C SER A 147 4.81 -20.49 6.45
N VAL A 148 4.18 -21.55 6.95
CA VAL A 148 3.83 -22.73 6.15
C VAL A 148 2.71 -22.45 5.15
N GLU A 149 1.93 -21.39 5.40
CA GLU A 149 0.82 -21.00 4.57
C GLU A 149 1.36 -20.37 3.28
N HIS A 150 1.19 -21.06 2.17
CA HIS A 150 1.55 -20.60 0.81
C HIS A 150 3.06 -20.30 0.60
N GLY A 151 3.95 -20.72 1.51
CA GLY A 151 5.36 -20.34 1.47
C GLY A 151 5.63 -18.85 1.69
N ALA A 152 4.63 -18.13 2.21
CA ALA A 152 4.70 -16.69 2.38
C ALA A 152 5.61 -16.29 3.56
N VAL A 153 6.26 -15.14 3.44
CA VAL A 153 7.04 -14.54 4.51
C VAL A 153 6.46 -13.17 4.85
N ARG A 154 5.92 -13.04 6.06
CA ARG A 154 5.48 -11.75 6.56
C ARG A 154 6.70 -10.96 7.04
N ILE A 155 6.80 -9.71 6.63
CA ILE A 155 7.80 -8.77 7.12
C ILE A 155 7.17 -7.93 8.23
N GLN A 156 7.72 -8.03 9.43
CA GLN A 156 7.31 -7.24 10.58
C GLN A 156 8.20 -6.01 10.71
N PHE A 157 7.58 -4.87 10.95
CA PHE A 157 8.24 -3.56 11.12
C PHE A 157 8.31 -3.15 12.59
N ASP A 158 9.15 -2.16 12.88
CA ASP A 158 9.28 -1.59 14.20
C ASP A 158 8.03 -0.79 14.62
N PRO A 159 7.84 -0.52 15.93
CA PRO A 159 6.68 0.23 16.41
C PRO A 159 6.52 1.63 15.80
N ALA A 160 7.61 2.28 15.44
CA ALA A 160 7.55 3.64 14.88
C ALA A 160 7.07 3.65 13.41
N ILE A 161 7.44 2.64 12.62
CA ILE A 161 6.85 2.44 11.29
C ILE A 161 5.37 2.09 11.43
N ASN A 162 5.02 1.18 12.36
CA ASN A 162 3.64 0.80 12.60
C ASN A 162 2.76 2.01 12.95
N ALA A 163 3.20 2.86 13.86
CA ALA A 163 2.47 4.07 14.24
C ALA A 163 2.36 5.10 13.08
N THR A 164 3.40 5.19 12.25
CA THR A 164 3.46 6.17 11.16
C THR A 164 2.61 5.77 9.96
N TYR A 165 2.54 4.46 9.66
CA TYR A 165 1.93 3.94 8.43
C TYR A 165 0.71 3.04 8.66
N GLY A 166 0.05 3.17 9.83
CA GLY A 166 -1.19 2.44 10.09
C GLY A 166 -1.00 0.92 10.12
N ASN A 167 -0.04 0.46 10.95
CA ASN A 167 0.24 -0.96 11.17
C ASN A 167 0.42 -1.76 9.87
N PRO A 168 1.45 -1.46 9.05
CA PRO A 168 1.62 -2.13 7.78
C PRO A 168 1.83 -3.63 7.94
N GLU A 169 1.04 -4.40 7.22
CA GLU A 169 1.20 -5.83 6.99
C GLU A 169 1.77 -6.01 5.59
N PHE A 170 3.00 -6.51 5.50
CA PHE A 170 3.68 -6.74 4.23
C PHE A 170 4.12 -8.19 4.12
N VAL A 171 3.82 -8.80 2.99
CA VAL A 171 4.07 -10.21 2.69
C VAL A 171 4.75 -10.36 1.35
N VAL A 172 5.69 -11.29 1.29
CA VAL A 172 6.41 -11.68 0.08
C VAL A 172 6.36 -13.19 -0.10
#